data_1ff90daa138aa7aa92cab0860c3af759
#
_entry.id   1ff90daa138aa7aa92cab0860c3af759
#
_cell.length_a   1.000
_cell.length_b   1.000
_cell.length_c   1.000
_cell.angle_alpha   90.00
_cell.angle_beta   90.00
_cell.angle_gamma   90.00
#
_symmetry.space_group_name_H-M   'P 1'
#
loop_
_entity.id
_entity.type
_entity.pdbx_description
1 polymer ?
#
loop_
_entity_poly.entity_id
_entity_poly.type
_entity_poly.pdbx_seq_one_letter_code
_entity_poly.pdbx_strand_id
1 'polypeptide(L)'
;LSGVERDDEVLTQPLTFIATCNAVSYIGAHPVFIDVDTDTLGLSPAKLREWLTGHADIVGDHCVNRTTGRRIKACVPMHTFGHPVKIDEIVKICEEFKIALVEDAAESIGSRFKGQHTGTFAKIGALSFNGNKTITTGGGGMLLFQDAEQGAYAKHVMTQAKVPHRWEFVHDHIGYNYRMPNINAALGCAQLEQIDAILANKRATAEAYRQFFADKPDFTFVMEPQDATSNYWLNAVLLPDLEARDAFLTATNDAGVATRPVWELMNRLVMFEKCECGNLDNAVNIAARLVNLPSGVR
;
A
#
# COMPACT_ATOMS: atom_id res chain seq x y z
N LEU A 1 -13.78 5.38 8.61
CA LEU A 1 -13.71 6.63 7.85
C LEU A 1 -14.20 6.47 6.41
N SER A 2 -13.91 5.35 5.75
CA SER A 2 -14.40 5.01 4.39
C SER A 2 -15.82 4.44 4.37
N GLY A 3 -16.45 4.24 5.52
CA GLY A 3 -17.80 3.67 5.67
C GLY A 3 -17.85 2.15 5.51
N VAL A 4 -16.72 1.46 5.62
CA VAL A 4 -16.66 -0.01 5.67
C VAL A 4 -17.18 -0.47 7.02
N GLU A 5 -18.03 -1.47 6.99
CA GLU A 5 -18.66 -2.09 8.16
C GLU A 5 -18.31 -3.59 8.23
N ARG A 6 -18.75 -4.23 9.31
CA ARG A 6 -18.61 -5.69 9.45
C ARG A 6 -19.30 -6.39 8.29
N ASP A 7 -18.68 -7.47 7.81
CA ASP A 7 -19.10 -8.30 6.69
C ASP A 7 -19.07 -7.64 5.30
N ASP A 8 -18.68 -6.39 5.18
CA ASP A 8 -18.36 -5.79 3.89
C ASP A 8 -17.13 -6.45 3.25
N GLU A 9 -17.01 -6.31 1.95
CA GLU A 9 -15.81 -6.68 1.20
C GLU A 9 -14.98 -5.46 0.83
N VAL A 10 -13.65 -5.64 0.86
CA VAL A 10 -12.67 -4.63 0.50
C VAL A 10 -11.71 -5.22 -0.53
N LEU A 11 -11.69 -4.62 -1.72
CA LEU A 11 -10.79 -5.02 -2.81
C LEU A 11 -9.37 -4.55 -2.50
N THR A 12 -8.40 -5.44 -2.64
CA THR A 12 -6.96 -5.10 -2.51
C THR A 12 -6.12 -6.09 -3.30
N GLN A 13 -4.82 -5.87 -3.36
CA GLN A 13 -3.87 -6.77 -4.01
C GLN A 13 -3.33 -7.83 -3.04
N PRO A 14 -3.00 -9.05 -3.51
CA PRO A 14 -2.38 -10.07 -2.65
C PRO A 14 -0.90 -9.78 -2.37
N LEU A 15 -0.23 -9.05 -3.28
CA LEU A 15 1.17 -8.62 -3.15
C LEU A 15 1.21 -7.31 -2.34
N THR A 16 1.03 -7.42 -1.04
CA THR A 16 1.05 -6.29 -0.09
C THR A 16 1.65 -6.72 1.25
N PHE A 17 2.04 -5.75 2.06
CA PHE A 17 2.36 -6.03 3.45
C PHE A 17 1.07 -6.36 4.22
N ILE A 18 1.16 -7.31 5.15
CA ILE A 18 0.00 -7.85 5.87
C ILE A 18 -0.86 -6.78 6.58
N ALA A 19 -0.30 -5.61 6.92
CA ALA A 19 -1.01 -4.57 7.63
C ALA A 19 -2.25 -4.06 6.88
N THR A 20 -2.21 -4.00 5.54
CA THR A 20 -3.35 -3.62 4.69
C THR A 20 -4.54 -4.54 4.94
N CYS A 21 -4.32 -5.86 4.87
CA CYS A 21 -5.38 -6.85 5.06
C CYS A 21 -5.82 -6.96 6.54
N ASN A 22 -4.88 -6.83 7.47
CA ASN A 22 -5.20 -6.82 8.90
C ASN A 22 -6.12 -5.65 9.25
N ALA A 23 -5.88 -4.46 8.71
CA ALA A 23 -6.74 -3.30 8.94
C ALA A 23 -8.19 -3.53 8.50
N VAL A 24 -8.40 -4.25 7.38
CA VAL A 24 -9.72 -4.70 6.92
C VAL A 24 -10.33 -5.70 7.92
N SER A 25 -9.53 -6.67 8.37
CA SER A 25 -9.99 -7.72 9.30
C SER A 25 -10.32 -7.20 10.69
N TYR A 26 -9.64 -6.15 11.19
CA TYR A 26 -9.91 -5.57 12.51
C TYR A 26 -11.33 -5.03 12.66
N ILE A 27 -11.95 -4.59 11.57
CA ILE A 27 -13.34 -4.13 11.57
C ILE A 27 -14.33 -5.23 11.18
N GLY A 28 -13.85 -6.47 10.99
CA GLY A 28 -14.68 -7.63 10.62
C GLY A 28 -15.11 -7.64 9.16
N ALA A 29 -14.45 -6.89 8.29
CA ALA A 29 -14.62 -6.92 6.85
C ALA A 29 -13.71 -7.99 6.20
N HIS A 30 -13.97 -8.31 4.94
CA HIS A 30 -13.29 -9.39 4.20
C HIS A 30 -12.46 -8.82 3.06
N PRO A 31 -11.14 -9.08 3.00
CA PRO A 31 -10.35 -8.77 1.82
C PRO A 31 -10.81 -9.61 0.62
N VAL A 32 -10.80 -9.00 -0.56
CA VAL A 32 -10.94 -9.68 -1.84
C VAL A 32 -9.71 -9.36 -2.68
N PHE A 33 -9.02 -10.37 -3.18
CA PHE A 33 -7.73 -10.20 -3.82
C PHE A 33 -7.83 -10.10 -5.34
N ILE A 34 -7.30 -9.01 -5.85
CA ILE A 34 -7.23 -8.68 -7.29
C ILE A 34 -5.76 -8.65 -7.70
N ASP A 35 -5.46 -9.17 -8.89
CA ASP A 35 -4.09 -9.27 -9.38
C ASP A 35 -3.41 -7.91 -9.57
N VAL A 36 -2.10 -7.94 -9.68
CA VAL A 36 -1.25 -6.78 -9.85
C VAL A 36 -0.82 -6.60 -11.32
N ASP A 37 -0.42 -5.39 -11.68
CA ASP A 37 0.31 -5.13 -12.91
C ASP A 37 1.79 -5.49 -12.73
N THR A 38 2.42 -5.98 -13.77
CA THR A 38 3.83 -6.40 -13.75
C THR A 38 4.81 -5.22 -13.74
N ASP A 39 4.38 -4.06 -14.21
CA ASP A 39 5.20 -2.83 -14.28
C ASP A 39 5.12 -1.99 -13.00
N THR A 40 3.99 -2.02 -12.29
CA THR A 40 3.80 -1.27 -11.04
C THR A 40 3.97 -2.13 -9.79
N LEU A 41 3.88 -3.44 -9.90
CA LEU A 41 3.79 -4.42 -8.79
C LEU A 41 2.58 -4.19 -7.86
N GLY A 42 1.71 -3.26 -8.20
CA GLY A 42 0.52 -2.90 -7.42
C GLY A 42 -0.76 -3.25 -8.16
N LEU A 43 -1.91 -2.98 -7.53
CA LEU A 43 -3.24 -3.34 -8.02
C LEU A 43 -3.43 -2.98 -9.50
N SER A 44 -3.77 -3.96 -10.33
CA SER A 44 -4.02 -3.78 -11.76
C SER A 44 -5.40 -3.17 -12.01
N PRO A 45 -5.52 -1.99 -12.65
CA PRO A 45 -6.81 -1.43 -13.04
C PRO A 45 -7.58 -2.36 -14.00
N ALA A 46 -6.86 -3.00 -14.94
CA ALA A 46 -7.47 -3.91 -15.90
C ALA A 46 -8.09 -5.14 -15.19
N LYS A 47 -7.35 -5.74 -14.24
CA LYS A 47 -7.83 -6.87 -13.45
C LYS A 47 -8.94 -6.47 -12.48
N LEU A 48 -8.87 -5.27 -11.91
CA LEU A 48 -9.93 -4.73 -11.09
C LEU A 48 -11.24 -4.59 -11.88
N ARG A 49 -11.18 -4.01 -13.07
CA ARG A 49 -12.35 -3.87 -13.96
C ARG A 49 -12.90 -5.21 -14.41
N GLU A 50 -12.01 -6.14 -14.83
CA GLU A 50 -12.37 -7.49 -15.24
C GLU A 50 -13.15 -8.20 -14.12
N TRP A 51 -12.61 -8.18 -12.91
CA TRP A 51 -13.23 -8.85 -11.77
C TRP A 51 -14.59 -8.21 -11.40
N LEU A 52 -14.66 -6.89 -11.28
CA LEU A 52 -15.89 -6.18 -10.95
C LEU A 52 -16.98 -6.43 -12.00
N THR A 53 -16.66 -6.37 -13.27
CA THR A 53 -17.62 -6.68 -14.35
C THR A 53 -18.12 -8.11 -14.28
N GLY A 54 -17.23 -9.05 -13.94
CA GLY A 54 -17.55 -10.47 -13.83
C GLY A 54 -18.30 -10.86 -12.56
N HIS A 55 -18.14 -10.14 -11.44
CA HIS A 55 -18.57 -10.60 -10.11
C HIS A 55 -19.46 -9.62 -9.34
N ALA A 56 -19.63 -8.39 -9.80
CA ALA A 56 -20.36 -7.39 -9.04
C ALA A 56 -21.57 -6.83 -9.80
N ASP A 57 -22.58 -6.43 -9.05
CA ASP A 57 -23.74 -5.67 -9.52
C ASP A 57 -23.87 -4.35 -8.73
N ILE A 58 -24.40 -3.33 -9.38
CA ILE A 58 -24.77 -2.09 -8.70
C ILE A 58 -26.26 -2.20 -8.34
N VAL A 59 -26.53 -2.25 -7.04
CA VAL A 59 -27.88 -2.31 -6.46
C VAL A 59 -28.14 -1.02 -5.71
N GLY A 60 -28.94 -0.14 -6.27
CA GLY A 60 -29.14 1.21 -5.73
C GLY A 60 -27.81 1.98 -5.66
N ASP A 61 -27.38 2.32 -4.46
CA ASP A 61 -26.15 3.06 -4.21
C ASP A 61 -24.96 2.17 -3.76
N HIS A 62 -25.10 0.86 -3.90
CA HIS A 62 -24.12 -0.10 -3.43
C HIS A 62 -23.61 -0.99 -4.55
N CYS A 63 -22.33 -1.31 -4.50
CA CYS A 63 -21.73 -2.41 -5.24
C CYS A 63 -21.88 -3.68 -4.42
N VAL A 64 -22.37 -4.76 -5.01
CA VAL A 64 -22.63 -6.02 -4.33
C VAL A 64 -21.98 -7.16 -5.08
N ASN A 65 -21.25 -8.00 -4.38
CA ASN A 65 -20.65 -9.22 -4.94
C ASN A 65 -21.75 -10.27 -5.18
N ARG A 66 -21.89 -10.74 -6.41
CA ARG A 66 -22.89 -11.74 -6.80
C ARG A 66 -22.69 -13.10 -6.15
N THR A 67 -21.44 -13.46 -5.84
CA THR A 67 -21.11 -14.75 -5.25
C THR A 67 -21.44 -14.80 -3.77
N THR A 68 -21.07 -13.75 -3.03
CA THR A 68 -21.20 -13.73 -1.57
C THR A 68 -22.45 -12.99 -1.08
N GLY A 69 -23.04 -12.15 -1.92
CA GLY A 69 -24.11 -11.24 -1.57
C GLY A 69 -23.67 -10.06 -0.68
N ARG A 70 -22.36 -9.95 -0.41
CA ARG A 70 -21.82 -8.88 0.43
C ARG A 70 -21.64 -7.58 -0.33
N ARG A 71 -21.70 -6.48 0.39
CA ARG A 71 -21.40 -5.16 -0.15
C ARG A 71 -19.88 -5.01 -0.36
N ILE A 72 -19.46 -4.67 -1.57
CA ILE A 72 -18.10 -4.25 -1.88
C ILE A 72 -18.01 -2.75 -1.57
N LYS A 73 -17.45 -2.39 -0.43
CA LYS A 73 -17.53 -1.02 0.08
C LYS A 73 -16.31 -0.18 -0.24
N ALA A 74 -15.12 -0.79 -0.28
CA ALA A 74 -13.88 -0.05 -0.52
C ALA A 74 -12.91 -0.81 -1.41
N CYS A 75 -11.99 -0.06 -2.00
CA CYS A 75 -10.79 -0.55 -2.68
C CYS A 75 -9.57 0.09 -2.02
N VAL A 76 -8.55 -0.72 -1.71
CA VAL A 76 -7.33 -0.27 -1.04
C VAL A 76 -6.11 -0.74 -1.86
N PRO A 77 -5.73 -0.01 -2.93
CA PRO A 77 -4.48 -0.27 -3.63
C PRO A 77 -3.29 0.18 -2.79
N MET A 78 -2.20 -0.59 -2.82
CA MET A 78 -0.93 -0.22 -2.22
C MET A 78 0.09 0.15 -3.31
N HIS A 79 0.88 1.18 -3.05
CA HIS A 79 2.01 1.59 -3.88
C HIS A 79 3.26 0.78 -3.49
N THR A 80 3.40 -0.41 -4.07
CA THR A 80 4.39 -1.43 -3.70
C THR A 80 5.82 -0.90 -3.86
N PHE A 81 6.62 -0.98 -2.78
CA PHE A 81 8.01 -0.50 -2.71
C PHE A 81 8.22 0.98 -3.01
N GLY A 82 7.14 1.75 -3.03
CA GLY A 82 7.15 3.15 -3.40
C GLY A 82 6.87 3.41 -4.89
N HIS A 83 6.62 2.37 -5.67
CA HIS A 83 6.21 2.50 -7.08
C HIS A 83 4.72 2.81 -7.17
N PRO A 84 4.31 3.95 -7.74
CA PRO A 84 2.90 4.28 -7.87
C PRO A 84 2.15 3.29 -8.76
N VAL A 85 0.96 2.89 -8.34
CA VAL A 85 -0.01 2.22 -9.22
C VAL A 85 -0.59 3.21 -10.23
N LYS A 86 -1.28 2.73 -11.26
CA LYS A 86 -2.04 3.55 -12.21
C LYS A 86 -3.32 4.07 -11.54
N ILE A 87 -3.12 4.94 -10.56
CA ILE A 87 -4.15 5.33 -9.59
C ILE A 87 -5.31 6.10 -10.23
N ASP A 88 -5.07 6.89 -11.27
CA ASP A 88 -6.10 7.63 -11.98
C ASP A 88 -7.11 6.74 -12.72
N GLU A 89 -6.69 5.54 -13.15
CA GLU A 89 -7.60 4.53 -13.69
C GLU A 89 -8.40 3.85 -12.59
N ILE A 90 -7.76 3.53 -11.46
CA ILE A 90 -8.42 2.94 -10.29
C ILE A 90 -9.48 3.89 -9.72
N VAL A 91 -9.20 5.20 -9.64
CA VAL A 91 -10.18 6.23 -9.24
C VAL A 91 -11.43 6.12 -10.08
N LYS A 92 -11.30 6.14 -11.42
CA LYS A 92 -12.44 6.07 -12.35
C LYS A 92 -13.26 4.79 -12.18
N ILE A 93 -12.58 3.65 -11.99
CA ILE A 93 -13.25 2.36 -11.76
C ILE A 93 -14.04 2.39 -10.45
N CYS A 94 -13.42 2.87 -9.37
CA CYS A 94 -14.08 2.97 -8.08
C CYS A 94 -15.29 3.91 -8.10
N GLU A 95 -15.20 5.04 -8.81
CA GLU A 95 -16.34 5.96 -9.02
C GLU A 95 -17.48 5.30 -9.79
N GLU A 96 -17.17 4.59 -10.89
CA GLU A 96 -18.14 3.87 -11.71
C GLU A 96 -18.90 2.82 -10.90
N PHE A 97 -18.19 2.06 -10.08
CA PHE A 97 -18.77 0.98 -9.25
C PHE A 97 -19.23 1.45 -7.85
N LYS A 98 -19.20 2.76 -7.56
CA LYS A 98 -19.64 3.34 -6.27
C LYS A 98 -18.88 2.79 -5.06
N ILE A 99 -17.61 2.50 -5.24
CA ILE A 99 -16.69 1.94 -4.24
C ILE A 99 -15.83 3.07 -3.67
N ALA A 100 -15.68 3.15 -2.36
CA ALA A 100 -14.78 4.11 -1.73
C ALA A 100 -13.31 3.72 -2.02
N LEU A 101 -12.49 4.69 -2.40
CA LEU A 101 -11.06 4.48 -2.60
C LEU A 101 -10.27 4.99 -1.40
N VAL A 102 -9.35 4.17 -0.91
CA VAL A 102 -8.36 4.54 0.13
C VAL A 102 -6.98 4.16 -0.40
N GLU A 103 -6.08 5.13 -0.54
CA GLU A 103 -4.72 4.83 -0.97
C GLU A 103 -3.87 4.33 0.21
N ASP A 104 -3.32 3.12 0.09
CA ASP A 104 -2.23 2.68 0.96
C ASP A 104 -0.90 3.22 0.40
N ALA A 105 -0.53 4.39 0.88
CA ALA A 105 0.70 5.10 0.54
C ALA A 105 1.79 4.91 1.63
N ALA A 106 1.68 3.85 2.44
CA ALA A 106 2.60 3.55 3.54
C ALA A 106 4.07 3.39 3.10
N GLU A 107 4.32 3.14 1.82
CA GLU A 107 5.65 2.93 1.26
C GLU A 107 6.09 4.04 0.29
N SER A 108 5.21 5.00 -0.01
CA SER A 108 5.37 5.90 -1.15
C SER A 108 5.45 7.39 -0.81
N ILE A 109 5.82 7.76 0.42
CA ILE A 109 6.06 9.18 0.73
C ILE A 109 7.14 9.75 -0.21
N GLY A 110 6.83 10.89 -0.85
CA GLY A 110 7.69 11.51 -1.86
C GLY A 110 7.49 10.96 -3.28
N SER A 111 6.81 9.82 -3.46
CA SER A 111 6.47 9.29 -4.78
C SER A 111 5.34 10.09 -5.43
N ARG A 112 5.38 10.18 -6.76
CA ARG A 112 4.39 10.92 -7.55
C ARG A 112 3.97 10.11 -8.77
N PHE A 113 2.70 10.26 -9.14
CA PHE A 113 2.16 9.77 -10.41
C PHE A 113 1.60 10.97 -11.19
N LYS A 114 2.04 11.16 -12.42
CA LYS A 114 1.69 12.34 -13.25
C LYS A 114 1.88 13.67 -12.49
N GLY A 115 2.93 13.75 -11.68
CA GLY A 115 3.28 14.94 -10.89
C GLY A 115 2.53 15.13 -9.57
N GLN A 116 1.46 14.37 -9.31
CA GLN A 116 0.71 14.41 -8.05
C GLN A 116 1.23 13.37 -7.07
N HIS A 117 1.33 13.73 -5.78
CA HIS A 117 1.83 12.86 -4.72
C HIS A 117 0.85 11.69 -4.47
N THR A 118 1.39 10.47 -4.33
CA THR A 118 0.61 9.30 -3.91
C THR A 118 -0.02 9.52 -2.54
N GLY A 119 -1.20 8.94 -2.31
CA GLY A 119 -2.00 9.21 -1.10
C GLY A 119 -2.88 10.45 -1.19
N THR A 120 -2.87 11.18 -2.33
CA THR A 120 -3.68 12.39 -2.54
C THR A 120 -4.67 12.28 -3.70
N PHE A 121 -4.76 11.15 -4.38
CA PHE A 121 -5.73 10.91 -5.46
C PHE A 121 -7.10 10.48 -4.91
N ALA A 122 -7.11 9.63 -3.88
CA ALA A 122 -8.32 9.22 -3.19
C ALA A 122 -8.76 10.25 -2.15
N LYS A 123 -10.00 10.11 -1.67
CA LYS A 123 -10.50 10.94 -0.56
C LYS A 123 -9.71 10.72 0.73
N ILE A 124 -9.12 9.54 0.90
CA ILE A 124 -8.33 9.14 2.05
C ILE A 124 -7.04 8.48 1.55
N GLY A 125 -5.90 8.96 2.04
CA GLY A 125 -4.60 8.32 1.88
C GLY A 125 -3.97 8.03 3.23
N ALA A 126 -3.23 6.92 3.33
CA ALA A 126 -2.53 6.51 4.55
C ALA A 126 -1.02 6.47 4.33
N LEU A 127 -0.28 7.23 5.11
CA LEU A 127 1.18 7.20 5.17
C LEU A 127 1.64 6.45 6.42
N SER A 128 2.81 5.83 6.34
CA SER A 128 3.45 5.15 7.47
C SER A 128 4.79 5.80 7.82
N PHE A 129 5.03 5.95 9.11
CA PHE A 129 6.31 6.40 9.68
C PHE A 129 6.92 5.33 10.59
N ASN A 130 6.65 4.04 10.27
CA ASN A 130 7.28 2.92 10.97
C ASN A 130 8.81 2.97 10.80
N GLY A 131 9.55 2.27 11.69
CA GLY A 131 11.00 2.34 11.79
C GLY A 131 11.79 2.08 10.52
N ASN A 132 11.23 1.29 9.58
CA ASN A 132 11.87 0.91 8.33
C ASN A 132 11.39 1.70 7.09
N LYS A 133 10.55 2.70 7.25
CA LYS A 133 10.02 3.50 6.12
C LYS A 133 11.03 4.54 5.63
N THR A 134 10.72 5.19 4.52
CA THR A 134 11.59 6.22 3.90
C THR A 134 11.98 7.32 4.88
N ILE A 135 11.04 7.75 5.72
CA ILE A 135 11.26 8.53 6.93
C ILE A 135 10.55 7.84 8.08
N THR A 136 11.00 8.07 9.31
CA THR A 136 10.45 7.40 10.48
C THR A 136 10.21 8.37 11.64
N THR A 137 9.20 8.06 12.43
CA THR A 137 8.96 8.64 13.75
C THR A 137 9.13 7.61 14.87
N GLY A 138 9.83 6.49 14.57
CA GLY A 138 9.92 5.32 15.44
C GLY A 138 8.69 4.41 15.33
N GLY A 139 7.55 4.98 15.12
CA GLY A 139 6.24 4.37 14.86
C GLY A 139 5.20 5.44 14.67
N GLY A 140 4.12 5.13 13.96
CA GLY A 140 3.05 6.08 13.65
C GLY A 140 2.75 6.14 12.17
N GLY A 141 1.84 7.03 11.81
CA GLY A 141 1.39 7.27 10.45
C GLY A 141 0.65 8.59 10.34
N MET A 142 0.17 8.87 9.15
CA MET A 142 -0.63 10.06 8.86
C MET A 142 -1.73 9.71 7.90
N LEU A 143 -2.92 10.25 8.13
CA LEU A 143 -4.01 10.21 7.16
C LEU A 143 -4.07 11.54 6.42
N LEU A 144 -4.23 11.45 5.11
CA LEU A 144 -4.42 12.57 4.21
C LEU A 144 -5.90 12.59 3.77
N PHE A 145 -6.51 13.76 3.80
CA PHE A 145 -7.90 13.94 3.40
C PHE A 145 -8.02 15.08 2.40
N GLN A 146 -8.88 14.92 1.41
CA GLN A 146 -9.29 16.01 0.51
C GLN A 146 -10.37 16.90 1.15
N ASP A 147 -11.16 16.33 2.06
CA ASP A 147 -12.25 17.00 2.75
C ASP A 147 -11.84 17.37 4.19
N ALA A 148 -11.93 18.65 4.52
CA ALA A 148 -11.59 19.18 5.83
C ALA A 148 -12.52 18.67 6.95
N GLU A 149 -13.80 18.44 6.68
CA GLU A 149 -14.76 17.91 7.65
C GLU A 149 -14.42 16.47 8.01
N GLN A 150 -14.09 15.65 7.01
CA GLN A 150 -13.65 14.28 7.21
C GLN A 150 -12.32 14.24 8.00
N GLY A 151 -11.40 15.14 7.72
CA GLY A 151 -10.15 15.29 8.47
C GLY A 151 -10.39 15.70 9.93
N ALA A 152 -11.33 16.61 10.18
CA ALA A 152 -11.72 17.03 11.53
C ALA A 152 -12.38 15.86 12.30
N TYR A 153 -13.27 15.10 11.66
CA TYR A 153 -13.86 13.91 12.24
C TYR A 153 -12.80 12.84 12.57
N ALA A 154 -11.88 12.58 11.66
CA ALA A 154 -10.77 11.66 11.92
C ALA A 154 -9.94 12.09 13.12
N LYS A 155 -9.62 13.38 13.24
CA LYS A 155 -8.91 13.94 14.39
C LYS A 155 -9.71 13.78 15.69
N HIS A 156 -11.02 13.99 15.66
CA HIS A 156 -11.90 13.78 16.79
C HIS A 156 -11.83 12.33 17.28
N VAL A 157 -12.05 11.38 16.39
CA VAL A 157 -12.07 9.95 16.72
C VAL A 157 -10.68 9.45 17.19
N MET A 158 -9.57 9.88 16.56
CA MET A 158 -8.23 9.46 16.97
C MET A 158 -7.78 10.07 18.31
N THR A 159 -8.49 11.08 18.81
CA THR A 159 -8.27 11.70 20.12
C THR A 159 -9.37 11.32 21.11
N GLN A 160 -9.83 10.07 21.05
CA GLN A 160 -10.79 9.46 21.98
C GLN A 160 -12.21 10.02 21.86
N ALA A 161 -12.55 10.75 20.77
CA ALA A 161 -13.84 11.38 20.56
C ALA A 161 -14.31 12.26 21.75
N LYS A 162 -13.34 13.01 22.32
CA LYS A 162 -13.62 13.91 23.43
C LYS A 162 -14.33 15.17 22.96
N VAL A 163 -15.49 15.44 23.53
CA VAL A 163 -16.23 16.69 23.30
C VAL A 163 -15.47 17.85 23.94
N PRO A 164 -15.20 18.95 23.23
CA PRO A 164 -14.53 20.11 23.79
C PRO A 164 -15.35 20.73 24.94
N HIS A 165 -14.79 20.74 26.14
CA HIS A 165 -15.38 21.40 27.31
C HIS A 165 -14.26 21.93 28.21
N ARG A 166 -14.56 22.98 28.97
CA ARG A 166 -13.56 23.67 29.80
C ARG A 166 -12.99 22.78 30.92
N TRP A 167 -13.82 21.92 31.51
CA TRP A 167 -13.43 21.02 32.61
C TRP A 167 -14.10 19.63 32.59
N GLU A 168 -15.10 19.38 31.72
CA GLU A 168 -15.75 18.08 31.65
C GLU A 168 -15.05 17.13 30.67
N PHE A 169 -15.11 15.85 30.98
CA PHE A 169 -14.57 14.78 30.17
C PHE A 169 -15.75 13.95 29.63
N VAL A 170 -16.36 14.43 28.55
CA VAL A 170 -17.45 13.76 27.85
C VAL A 170 -16.96 13.24 26.51
N HIS A 171 -17.35 12.05 26.15
CA HIS A 171 -17.02 11.39 24.89
C HIS A 171 -18.30 11.02 24.18
N ASP A 172 -18.42 11.31 22.89
CA ASP A 172 -19.65 11.14 22.13
C ASP A 172 -19.60 9.94 21.15
N HIS A 173 -18.44 9.34 20.96
CA HIS A 173 -18.22 8.16 20.14
C HIS A 173 -17.21 7.21 20.78
N ILE A 174 -17.16 5.97 20.27
CA ILE A 174 -16.00 5.09 20.47
C ILE A 174 -14.84 5.67 19.68
N GLY A 175 -13.80 6.09 20.39
CA GLY A 175 -12.62 6.70 19.82
C GLY A 175 -11.35 5.91 20.15
N TYR A 176 -10.22 6.40 19.62
CA TYR A 176 -8.91 5.77 19.75
C TYR A 176 -7.92 6.74 20.36
N ASN A 177 -6.99 6.23 21.14
CA ASN A 177 -5.85 7.02 21.63
C ASN A 177 -4.67 6.88 20.66
N TYR A 178 -4.84 7.43 19.46
CA TYR A 178 -3.88 7.28 18.34
C TYR A 178 -3.19 8.59 17.97
N ARG A 179 -3.30 9.60 18.81
CA ARG A 179 -2.57 10.86 18.58
C ARG A 179 -1.07 10.62 18.67
N MET A 180 -0.33 11.05 17.63
CA MET A 180 1.13 10.97 17.63
C MET A 180 1.73 11.77 18.81
N PRO A 181 2.58 11.15 19.63
CA PRO A 181 3.29 11.87 20.71
C PRO A 181 4.23 12.95 20.16
N ASN A 182 4.44 14.03 20.93
CA ASN A 182 5.27 15.16 20.49
C ASN A 182 6.71 14.78 20.16
N ILE A 183 7.31 13.82 20.87
CA ILE A 183 8.67 13.33 20.60
C ILE A 183 8.73 12.70 19.19
N ASN A 184 7.73 11.83 18.86
CA ASN A 184 7.66 11.22 17.54
C ASN A 184 7.39 12.28 16.46
N ALA A 185 6.50 13.25 16.73
CA ALA A 185 6.22 14.33 15.80
C ALA A 185 7.45 15.21 15.53
N ALA A 186 8.25 15.53 16.56
CA ALA A 186 9.50 16.28 16.42
C ALA A 186 10.52 15.54 15.55
N LEU A 187 10.65 14.21 15.75
CA LEU A 187 11.48 13.37 14.88
C LEU A 187 10.99 13.40 13.42
N GLY A 188 9.66 13.34 13.23
CA GLY A 188 9.04 13.45 11.90
C GLY A 188 9.35 14.79 11.23
N CYS A 189 9.27 15.91 11.93
CA CYS A 189 9.64 17.22 11.40
C CYS A 189 11.09 17.24 10.94
N ALA A 190 12.02 16.79 11.78
CA ALA A 190 13.45 16.74 11.46
C ALA A 190 13.76 15.85 10.25
N GLN A 191 13.01 14.73 10.07
CA GLN A 191 13.13 13.86 8.91
C GLN A 191 12.55 14.50 7.64
N LEU A 192 11.42 15.20 7.75
CA LEU A 192 10.79 15.92 6.64
C LEU A 192 11.65 17.08 6.14
N GLU A 193 12.36 17.78 7.01
CA GLU A 193 13.33 18.83 6.63
C GLU A 193 14.45 18.29 5.73
N GLN A 194 14.72 16.99 5.76
CA GLN A 194 15.76 16.32 4.99
C GLN A 194 15.21 15.45 3.85
N ILE A 195 13.90 15.47 3.60
CA ILE A 195 13.24 14.51 2.69
C ILE A 195 13.84 14.54 1.29
N ASP A 196 14.16 15.72 0.75
CA ASP A 196 14.70 15.85 -0.60
C ASP A 196 16.08 15.19 -0.73
N ALA A 197 16.94 15.37 0.28
CA ALA A 197 18.25 14.71 0.32
C ALA A 197 18.13 13.18 0.46
N ILE A 198 17.17 12.71 1.28
CA ILE A 198 16.87 11.29 1.44
C ILE A 198 16.40 10.70 0.11
N LEU A 199 15.45 11.33 -0.56
CA LEU A 199 14.93 10.86 -1.85
C LEU A 199 16.01 10.86 -2.94
N ALA A 200 16.84 11.90 -3.00
CA ALA A 200 17.96 11.96 -3.94
C ALA A 200 18.96 10.82 -3.72
N ASN A 201 19.29 10.51 -2.46
CA ASN A 201 20.18 9.41 -2.10
C ASN A 201 19.60 8.04 -2.49
N LYS A 202 18.31 7.79 -2.20
CA LYS A 202 17.63 6.56 -2.58
C LYS A 202 17.58 6.39 -4.10
N ARG A 203 17.32 7.45 -4.84
CA ARG A 203 17.34 7.45 -6.31
C ARG A 203 18.75 7.14 -6.85
N ALA A 204 19.79 7.73 -6.26
CA ALA A 204 21.18 7.41 -6.64
C ALA A 204 21.51 5.92 -6.39
N THR A 205 21.02 5.35 -5.31
CA THR A 205 21.15 3.91 -5.02
C THR A 205 20.41 3.05 -6.06
N ALA A 206 19.19 3.41 -6.43
CA ALA A 206 18.43 2.72 -7.48
C ALA A 206 19.15 2.79 -8.84
N GLU A 207 19.68 3.94 -9.19
CA GLU A 207 20.44 4.12 -10.43
C GLU A 207 21.72 3.27 -10.46
N ALA A 208 22.42 3.16 -9.33
CA ALA A 208 23.60 2.28 -9.23
C ALA A 208 23.20 0.80 -9.43
N TYR A 209 22.09 0.34 -8.87
CA TYR A 209 21.58 -1.01 -9.13
C TYR A 209 21.16 -1.19 -10.59
N ARG A 210 20.46 -0.23 -11.18
CA ARG A 210 20.07 -0.26 -12.59
C ARG A 210 21.28 -0.46 -13.49
N GLN A 211 22.35 0.30 -13.26
CA GLN A 211 23.59 0.19 -14.02
C GLN A 211 24.29 -1.16 -13.79
N PHE A 212 24.31 -1.64 -12.54
CA PHE A 212 24.92 -2.93 -12.20
C PHE A 212 24.22 -4.11 -12.88
N PHE A 213 22.90 -4.07 -13.02
CA PHE A 213 22.13 -5.15 -13.65
C PHE A 213 21.96 -5.00 -15.17
N ALA A 214 22.37 -3.88 -15.76
CA ALA A 214 22.11 -3.56 -17.17
C ALA A 214 22.71 -4.58 -18.18
N ASP A 215 23.83 -5.21 -17.83
CA ASP A 215 24.52 -6.21 -18.64
C ASP A 215 24.29 -7.66 -18.18
N LYS A 216 23.34 -7.89 -17.29
CA LYS A 216 23.02 -9.19 -16.69
C LYS A 216 21.62 -9.66 -17.13
N PRO A 217 21.53 -10.44 -18.22
CA PRO A 217 20.25 -10.78 -18.84
C PRO A 217 19.29 -11.60 -17.95
N ASP A 218 19.84 -12.32 -16.97
CA ASP A 218 19.05 -13.13 -16.03
C ASP A 218 18.42 -12.30 -14.90
N PHE A 219 18.69 -10.98 -14.86
CA PHE A 219 18.23 -10.09 -13.81
C PHE A 219 17.46 -8.92 -14.41
N THR A 220 16.21 -8.75 -13.99
CA THR A 220 15.42 -7.57 -14.36
C THR A 220 15.27 -6.67 -13.14
N PHE A 221 16.03 -5.56 -13.13
CA PHE A 221 15.86 -4.57 -12.06
C PHE A 221 14.50 -3.89 -12.19
N VAL A 222 13.77 -3.78 -11.07
CA VAL A 222 12.45 -3.16 -11.03
C VAL A 222 12.60 -1.64 -11.07
N MET A 223 12.14 -1.04 -12.16
CA MET A 223 12.17 0.40 -12.39
C MET A 223 10.86 1.06 -11.97
N GLU A 224 10.93 2.37 -11.71
CA GLU A 224 9.70 3.16 -11.56
C GLU A 224 8.83 3.06 -12.83
N PRO A 225 7.50 2.96 -12.66
CA PRO A 225 6.57 2.88 -13.79
C PRO A 225 6.58 4.14 -14.66
N GLN A 226 6.03 4.02 -15.86
CA GLN A 226 5.82 5.18 -16.74
C GLN A 226 4.97 6.24 -16.03
N ASP A 227 5.24 7.52 -16.29
CA ASP A 227 4.57 8.69 -15.71
C ASP A 227 4.69 8.79 -14.17
N ALA A 228 5.56 7.98 -13.56
CA ALA A 228 5.79 7.97 -12.12
C ALA A 228 7.18 8.49 -11.74
N THR A 229 7.27 9.01 -10.53
CA THR A 229 8.52 9.24 -9.82
C THR A 229 8.46 8.45 -8.52
N SER A 230 9.26 7.40 -8.39
CA SER A 230 9.31 6.55 -7.21
C SER A 230 10.29 7.08 -6.17
N ASN A 231 9.97 6.88 -4.90
CA ASN A 231 10.92 7.10 -3.80
C ASN A 231 11.91 5.93 -3.63
N TYR A 232 11.71 4.82 -4.34
CA TYR A 232 12.49 3.57 -4.19
C TYR A 232 12.65 3.17 -2.72
N TRP A 233 11.52 3.11 -1.98
CA TRP A 233 11.56 2.66 -0.58
C TRP A 233 12.31 1.34 -0.47
N LEU A 234 12.01 0.37 -1.34
CA LEU A 234 12.84 -0.81 -1.57
C LEU A 234 13.23 -0.90 -3.05
N ASN A 235 14.48 -1.26 -3.30
CA ASN A 235 14.94 -1.71 -4.61
C ASN A 235 14.67 -3.21 -4.74
N ALA A 236 14.33 -3.64 -5.94
CA ALA A 236 14.02 -5.04 -6.19
C ALA A 236 14.57 -5.50 -7.55
N VAL A 237 14.80 -6.80 -7.66
CA VAL A 237 15.21 -7.47 -8.89
C VAL A 237 14.37 -8.72 -9.09
N LEU A 238 13.99 -9.01 -10.33
CA LEU A 238 13.35 -10.25 -10.73
C LEU A 238 14.39 -11.19 -11.31
N LEU A 239 14.42 -12.41 -10.81
CA LEU A 239 15.23 -13.53 -11.29
C LEU A 239 14.43 -14.34 -12.34
N PRO A 240 15.07 -15.24 -13.10
CA PRO A 240 14.37 -16.05 -14.10
C PRO A 240 13.23 -16.91 -13.53
N ASP A 241 13.46 -17.54 -12.37
CA ASP A 241 12.55 -18.47 -11.73
C ASP A 241 12.79 -18.56 -10.21
N LEU A 242 12.04 -19.45 -9.56
CA LEU A 242 12.10 -19.70 -8.12
C LEU A 242 13.48 -20.26 -7.68
N GLU A 243 14.07 -21.17 -8.46
CA GLU A 243 15.34 -21.79 -8.13
C GLU A 243 16.48 -20.75 -8.15
N ALA A 244 16.51 -19.93 -9.20
CA ALA A 244 17.46 -18.82 -9.32
C ALA A 244 17.29 -17.80 -8.17
N ARG A 245 16.04 -17.49 -7.80
CA ARG A 245 15.73 -16.62 -6.66
C ARG A 245 16.30 -17.18 -5.37
N ASP A 246 16.05 -18.44 -5.06
CA ASP A 246 16.47 -19.06 -3.81
C ASP A 246 18.00 -19.23 -3.75
N ALA A 247 18.64 -19.55 -4.88
CA ALA A 247 20.11 -19.57 -5.00
C ALA A 247 20.70 -18.17 -4.77
N PHE A 248 20.11 -17.12 -5.36
CA PHE A 248 20.56 -15.74 -5.17
C PHE A 248 20.40 -15.29 -3.70
N LEU A 249 19.26 -15.58 -3.07
CA LEU A 249 19.02 -15.29 -1.65
C LEU A 249 20.06 -15.97 -0.75
N THR A 250 20.35 -17.24 -1.01
CA THR A 250 21.37 -18.00 -0.26
C THR A 250 22.73 -17.36 -0.41
N ALA A 251 23.20 -17.19 -1.66
CA ALA A 251 24.53 -16.66 -1.95
C ALA A 251 24.76 -15.25 -1.38
N THR A 252 23.77 -14.37 -1.50
CA THR A 252 23.89 -12.99 -1.00
C THR A 252 23.88 -12.92 0.52
N ASN A 253 22.98 -13.66 1.18
CA ASN A 253 22.93 -13.69 2.65
C ASN A 253 24.17 -14.35 3.26
N ASP A 254 24.69 -15.43 2.66
CA ASP A 254 25.96 -16.06 3.08
C ASP A 254 27.16 -15.11 2.94
N ALA A 255 27.12 -14.25 1.94
CA ALA A 255 28.12 -13.18 1.74
C ALA A 255 27.89 -11.94 2.64
N GLY A 256 26.90 -11.97 3.54
CA GLY A 256 26.59 -10.86 4.45
C GLY A 256 25.79 -9.71 3.80
N VAL A 257 25.24 -9.90 2.60
CA VAL A 257 24.35 -8.94 1.93
C VAL A 257 22.92 -9.29 2.24
N ALA A 258 22.25 -8.44 3.02
CA ALA A 258 20.89 -8.69 3.50
C ALA A 258 19.85 -8.52 2.38
N THR A 259 19.57 -9.59 1.66
CA THR A 259 18.46 -9.67 0.68
C THR A 259 17.28 -10.43 1.27
N ARG A 260 16.08 -10.19 0.74
CA ARG A 260 14.85 -10.85 1.19
C ARG A 260 13.96 -11.15 -0.01
N PRO A 261 13.19 -12.25 0.01
CA PRO A 261 12.10 -12.41 -0.95
C PRO A 261 11.03 -11.35 -0.69
N VAL A 262 10.14 -11.12 -1.64
CA VAL A 262 8.92 -10.37 -1.34
C VAL A 262 8.05 -11.15 -0.34
N TRP A 263 7.13 -10.46 0.30
CA TRP A 263 6.21 -11.07 1.28
C TRP A 263 5.45 -12.24 0.65
N GLU A 264 5.09 -13.23 1.48
CA GLU A 264 4.13 -14.25 1.07
C GLU A 264 2.82 -13.59 0.64
N LEU A 265 2.23 -14.07 -0.45
CA LEU A 265 0.97 -13.53 -0.95
C LEU A 265 -0.13 -13.69 0.08
N MET A 266 -0.92 -12.65 0.30
CA MET A 266 -1.93 -12.62 1.35
C MET A 266 -2.94 -13.77 1.24
N ASN A 267 -3.36 -14.13 0.04
CA ASN A 267 -4.29 -15.24 -0.19
C ASN A 267 -3.72 -16.64 0.17
N ARG A 268 -2.42 -16.75 0.42
CA ARG A 268 -1.77 -17.99 0.88
C ARG A 268 -1.62 -18.08 2.38
N LEU A 269 -1.88 -17.00 3.09
CA LEU A 269 -1.83 -16.98 4.54
C LEU A 269 -3.10 -17.62 5.13
N VAL A 270 -2.94 -18.46 6.14
CA VAL A 270 -4.02 -19.26 6.73
C VAL A 270 -5.27 -18.45 7.11
N MET A 271 -5.08 -17.20 7.57
CA MET A 271 -6.19 -16.32 7.94
C MET A 271 -6.96 -15.75 6.75
N PHE A 272 -6.39 -15.80 5.55
CA PHE A 272 -6.97 -15.24 4.32
C PHE A 272 -7.20 -16.28 3.22
N GLU A 273 -6.87 -17.55 3.46
CA GLU A 273 -7.00 -18.63 2.45
C GLU A 273 -8.42 -18.84 1.91
N LYS A 274 -9.44 -18.40 2.67
CA LYS A 274 -10.85 -18.48 2.30
C LYS A 274 -11.41 -17.19 1.71
N CYS A 275 -10.59 -16.16 1.59
CA CYS A 275 -10.99 -14.92 0.95
C CYS A 275 -11.14 -15.10 -0.55
N GLU A 276 -12.14 -14.43 -1.14
CA GLU A 276 -12.27 -14.42 -2.59
C GLU A 276 -11.07 -13.82 -3.28
N CYS A 277 -10.73 -14.36 -4.45
CA CYS A 277 -9.69 -13.80 -5.30
C CYS A 277 -10.04 -13.96 -6.77
N GLY A 278 -9.56 -13.04 -7.59
CA GLY A 278 -9.52 -13.19 -9.04
C GLY A 278 -8.42 -14.16 -9.48
N ASN A 279 -8.15 -14.20 -10.80
CA ASN A 279 -6.91 -14.80 -11.29
C ASN A 279 -5.73 -13.96 -10.80
N LEU A 280 -4.70 -14.59 -10.21
CA LEU A 280 -3.56 -13.96 -9.56
C LEU A 280 -2.21 -14.32 -10.21
N ASP A 281 -2.22 -14.64 -11.51
CA ASP A 281 -1.04 -15.16 -12.22
C ASP A 281 0.16 -14.20 -12.16
N ASN A 282 -0.06 -12.89 -12.26
CA ASN A 282 1.02 -11.91 -12.17
C ASN A 282 1.62 -11.88 -10.76
N ALA A 283 0.80 -11.80 -9.72
CA ALA A 283 1.26 -11.79 -8.34
C ALA A 283 2.05 -13.06 -8.00
N VAL A 284 1.56 -14.22 -8.44
CA VAL A 284 2.23 -15.53 -8.25
C VAL A 284 3.59 -15.56 -8.96
N ASN A 285 3.64 -15.12 -10.23
CA ASN A 285 4.89 -15.07 -11.00
C ASN A 285 5.91 -14.12 -10.37
N ILE A 286 5.47 -12.92 -9.98
CA ILE A 286 6.32 -11.93 -9.32
C ILE A 286 6.86 -12.47 -7.99
N ALA A 287 5.99 -13.01 -7.14
CA ALA A 287 6.39 -13.51 -5.82
C ALA A 287 7.40 -14.67 -5.90
N ALA A 288 7.30 -15.50 -6.95
CA ALA A 288 8.24 -16.59 -7.18
C ALA A 288 9.65 -16.13 -7.57
N ARG A 289 9.82 -14.88 -8.05
CA ARG A 289 11.04 -14.41 -8.71
C ARG A 289 11.68 -13.19 -8.08
N LEU A 290 10.92 -12.44 -7.27
CA LEU A 290 11.34 -11.13 -6.79
C LEU A 290 12.20 -11.22 -5.52
N VAL A 291 13.30 -10.45 -5.53
CA VAL A 291 14.18 -10.26 -4.39
C VAL A 291 14.34 -8.76 -4.10
N ASN A 292 14.13 -8.38 -2.85
CA ASN A 292 14.43 -7.05 -2.34
C ASN A 292 15.93 -6.92 -2.01
N LEU A 293 16.52 -5.82 -2.43
CA LEU A 293 17.92 -5.46 -2.26
C LEU A 293 18.09 -4.43 -1.12
N PRO A 294 19.30 -4.32 -0.52
CA PRO A 294 19.58 -3.27 0.45
C PRO A 294 19.24 -1.88 -0.09
N SER A 295 18.40 -1.13 0.62
CA SER A 295 17.80 0.13 0.15
C SER A 295 17.87 1.26 1.19
N GLY A 296 18.72 1.12 2.21
CA GLY A 296 18.94 2.19 3.19
C GLY A 296 19.57 3.43 2.58
N VAL A 297 19.39 4.57 3.24
CA VAL A 297 20.11 5.82 2.93
C VAL A 297 21.58 5.62 3.31
N ARG A 298 22.51 6.07 2.45
CA ARG A 298 23.98 5.94 2.63
C ARG A 298 24.59 7.22 3.08
#